data_e550faa0f57e9343ba9397fd4771db89
#
_entry.id   e550faa0f57e9343ba9397fd4771db89
#
_cell.length_a   1.000
_cell.length_b   1.000
_cell.length_c   1.000
_cell.angle_alpha   90.00
_cell.angle_beta   90.00
_cell.angle_gamma   90.00
#
_symmetry.space_group_name_H-M   'P 1'
#
loop_
_entity.id
_entity.type
_entity.pdbx_description
1 polymer ?
#
loop_
_entity_poly.entity_id
_entity_poly.type
_entity_poly.pdbx_seq_one_letter_code
_entity_poly.pdbx_strand_id
1 'polypeptide(L)'
;MKKLLLIPLLACLAIWQHASACTDIVAGKKATTDGSVITSHTYGGNDTRIRVVHGQKFPAGSMTPVYYGLQEINGALDNYGEILGEIPQVEQTYTYFHSAYSHMNEFQLAIAESTLSQRSELQVDRETGKQIMTVEQAMIFALQRCKTAREAVKLITSLMDKYGFLPSCGPESEALSIADPNEVWILEIVAVGKGWTPESGKAGAIWAAQRVPDDHVAIIPNWSIIKEIDLNKPEWFMASKNYKQVAIDNGWYKEDSGKPFIWQEAYSPCLREWASGRFWLFYSQFAPNLKEWPNRKLKDPFHGQDAYHQYVEDISIYPFSVKPEKKMSVQDIMAFQRSTFEGTIYDKTSDPDWYVPNKEGKLVKSPLTTPFPTVAMRELLDITNRRNVSKGNYGMICQLRSWLPDAIGGVYWVFQDNQYTSPYVPIYCGTQEIHESYKNYDPKKYNPASARWAIDFVDNLLYLRWQDAVKDMREYRDPFQQKLFDNLIENDKKASELYKKSPKKAKQFLTEKTNENMQSVLDLFTEIRNVLITKYTNNKQGS
;
A
#
# COMPACT_ATOMS: atom_id res chain seq x y z
N MET A 1 -15.91 -54.40 -29.44
CA MET A 1 -16.02 -53.86 -28.08
C MET A 1 -14.80 -52.95 -27.84
N LYS A 2 -14.94 -51.66 -28.10
CA LYS A 2 -13.89 -50.68 -27.85
C LYS A 2 -14.15 -50.06 -26.46
N LYS A 3 -13.23 -50.28 -25.52
CA LYS A 3 -13.26 -49.64 -24.21
C LYS A 3 -12.81 -48.19 -24.38
N LEU A 4 -13.74 -47.22 -24.19
CA LEU A 4 -13.42 -45.83 -23.99
C LEU A 4 -12.81 -45.69 -22.59
N LEU A 5 -11.54 -45.26 -22.52
CA LEU A 5 -10.93 -44.74 -21.31
C LEU A 5 -11.39 -43.27 -21.15
N LEU A 6 -12.26 -43.05 -20.18
CA LEU A 6 -12.53 -41.71 -19.67
C LEU A 6 -11.34 -41.28 -18.79
N ILE A 7 -10.55 -40.34 -19.28
CA ILE A 7 -9.58 -39.61 -18.49
C ILE A 7 -10.37 -38.48 -17.79
N PRO A 8 -10.40 -38.42 -16.46
CA PRO A 8 -10.98 -37.24 -15.80
C PRO A 8 -10.04 -36.05 -16.01
N LEU A 9 -10.51 -35.10 -16.80
CA LEU A 9 -9.90 -33.78 -16.90
C LEU A 9 -10.10 -33.09 -15.54
N LEU A 10 -9.14 -33.21 -14.62
CA LEU A 10 -9.05 -32.34 -13.46
C LEU A 10 -8.74 -30.95 -13.99
N ALA A 11 -9.78 -30.16 -14.14
CA ALA A 11 -9.64 -28.71 -14.28
C ALA A 11 -9.06 -28.20 -12.96
N CYS A 12 -7.76 -27.95 -12.93
CA CYS A 12 -7.16 -27.06 -11.96
C CYS A 12 -7.78 -25.67 -12.19
N LEU A 13 -8.86 -25.41 -11.48
CA LEU A 13 -9.30 -24.05 -11.21
C LEU A 13 -8.18 -23.41 -10.38
N ALA A 14 -7.18 -22.88 -11.07
CA ALA A 14 -6.31 -21.89 -10.47
C ALA A 14 -7.24 -20.74 -10.06
N ILE A 15 -7.57 -20.69 -8.77
CA ILE A 15 -8.12 -19.51 -8.13
C ILE A 15 -7.01 -18.46 -8.27
N TRP A 16 -7.07 -17.70 -9.34
CA TRP A 16 -6.28 -16.49 -9.47
C TRP A 16 -6.80 -15.54 -8.39
N GLN A 17 -6.20 -15.62 -7.21
CA GLN A 17 -6.32 -14.55 -6.25
C GLN A 17 -5.98 -13.28 -7.01
N HIS A 18 -6.91 -12.36 -7.07
CA HIS A 18 -6.69 -11.05 -7.65
C HIS A 18 -5.62 -10.39 -6.80
N ALA A 19 -4.39 -10.44 -7.25
CA ALA A 19 -3.32 -9.66 -6.66
C ALA A 19 -3.70 -8.19 -6.84
N SER A 20 -4.31 -7.64 -5.83
CA SER A 20 -4.53 -6.21 -5.75
C SER A 20 -3.18 -5.53 -5.61
N ALA A 21 -3.02 -4.45 -6.36
CA ALA A 21 -1.72 -3.87 -6.56
C ALA A 21 -1.40 -2.87 -5.43
N CYS A 22 -0.58 -3.27 -4.47
CA CYS A 22 0.06 -2.33 -3.56
C CYS A 22 0.80 -1.24 -4.34
N THR A 23 0.79 -0.02 -3.85
CA THR A 23 1.56 1.09 -4.42
C THR A 23 2.07 1.95 -3.28
N ASP A 24 3.39 1.94 -3.09
CA ASP A 24 4.03 2.83 -2.15
C ASP A 24 4.63 4.01 -2.90
N ILE A 25 4.44 5.21 -2.36
CA ILE A 25 5.10 6.44 -2.82
C ILE A 25 5.81 7.06 -1.64
N VAL A 26 7.05 7.48 -1.87
CA VAL A 26 7.85 8.15 -0.86
C VAL A 26 8.37 9.49 -1.36
N ALA A 27 8.53 10.44 -0.44
CA ALA A 27 9.14 11.74 -0.73
C ALA A 27 10.05 12.17 0.41
N GLY A 28 11.28 12.53 0.07
CA GLY A 28 12.22 13.13 1.01
C GLY A 28 11.82 14.57 1.39
N LYS A 29 12.27 15.04 2.54
CA LYS A 29 11.88 16.34 3.14
C LYS A 29 12.12 17.57 2.28
N LYS A 30 13.04 17.53 1.33
CA LYS A 30 13.31 18.63 0.39
C LYS A 30 12.49 18.50 -0.91
N ALA A 31 11.89 17.35 -1.16
CA ALA A 31 11.03 17.07 -2.29
C ALA A 31 9.55 17.41 -2.03
N THR A 32 9.18 17.70 -0.79
CA THR A 32 7.79 18.04 -0.41
C THR A 32 7.56 19.53 -0.28
N THR A 33 6.30 19.95 -0.44
CA THR A 33 5.90 21.38 -0.41
C THR A 33 6.05 22.00 0.97
N ASP A 34 5.86 21.23 2.03
CA ASP A 34 5.89 21.68 3.42
C ASP A 34 7.17 21.28 4.19
N GLY A 35 8.03 20.47 3.60
CA GLY A 35 9.25 19.97 4.23
C GLY A 35 9.07 18.69 5.05
N SER A 36 7.89 18.07 5.03
CA SER A 36 7.65 16.77 5.64
C SER A 36 8.34 15.65 4.85
N VAL A 37 8.65 14.55 5.53
CA VAL A 37 8.93 13.26 4.89
C VAL A 37 7.60 12.55 4.69
N ILE A 38 7.41 11.90 3.54
CA ILE A 38 6.18 11.18 3.26
C ILE A 38 6.49 9.73 2.86
N THR A 39 5.71 8.79 3.40
CA THR A 39 5.55 7.43 2.89
C THR A 39 4.08 7.10 2.77
N SER A 40 3.70 6.30 1.78
CA SER A 40 2.30 5.95 1.54
C SER A 40 2.15 4.51 1.10
N HIS A 41 0.94 3.97 1.30
CA HIS A 41 0.56 2.62 0.93
C HIS A 41 -0.85 2.60 0.39
N THR A 42 -1.10 1.78 -0.63
CA THR A 42 -2.44 1.44 -1.08
C THR A 42 -2.59 -0.06 -1.10
N TYR A 43 -3.73 -0.53 -0.63
CA TYR A 43 -4.13 -1.92 -0.59
C TYR A 43 -3.20 -2.83 0.23
N GLY A 44 -3.72 -3.40 1.25
CA GLY A 44 -3.05 -4.45 1.99
C GLY A 44 -4.00 -5.14 2.94
N GLY A 45 -4.11 -6.46 2.84
CA GLY A 45 -4.84 -7.31 3.74
C GLY A 45 -6.36 -7.11 3.77
N ASN A 46 -7.03 -7.95 4.54
CA ASN A 46 -8.49 -7.94 4.69
C ASN A 46 -8.95 -7.20 5.95
N ASP A 47 -8.08 -7.08 6.97
CA ASP A 47 -8.41 -6.39 8.21
C ASP A 47 -8.18 -4.88 8.10
N THR A 48 -9.21 -4.17 7.67
CA THR A 48 -9.20 -2.71 7.52
C THR A 48 -9.47 -1.96 8.83
N ARG A 49 -9.71 -2.68 9.93
CA ARG A 49 -9.96 -2.10 11.25
C ARG A 49 -8.69 -1.44 11.79
N ILE A 50 -8.84 -0.27 12.38
CA ILE A 50 -7.71 0.49 12.94
C ILE A 50 -7.87 0.56 14.45
N ARG A 51 -6.78 0.31 15.18
CA ARG A 51 -6.73 0.44 16.65
C ARG A 51 -5.41 1.00 17.13
N VAL A 52 -5.44 1.65 18.28
CA VAL A 52 -4.22 2.03 19.00
C VAL A 52 -3.79 0.86 19.88
N VAL A 53 -2.56 0.42 19.72
CA VAL A 53 -1.92 -0.52 20.66
C VAL A 53 -0.95 0.27 21.52
N HIS A 54 -1.30 0.41 22.78
CA HIS A 54 -0.50 1.18 23.74
C HIS A 54 0.81 0.48 24.08
N GLY A 55 1.87 1.26 24.23
CA GLY A 55 3.14 0.78 24.73
C GLY A 55 3.03 0.23 26.15
N GLN A 56 3.73 -0.84 26.44
CA GLN A 56 3.69 -1.58 27.70
C GLN A 56 5.09 -1.84 28.25
N LYS A 57 5.17 -2.08 29.56
CA LYS A 57 6.38 -2.55 30.22
C LYS A 57 6.29 -4.06 30.45
N PHE A 58 7.39 -4.73 30.21
CA PHE A 58 7.55 -6.17 30.37
C PHE A 58 8.70 -6.48 31.33
N PRO A 59 8.62 -7.53 32.16
CA PRO A 59 9.75 -8.02 32.94
C PRO A 59 10.93 -8.41 32.03
N ALA A 60 12.15 -8.27 32.55
CA ALA A 60 13.32 -8.75 31.84
C ALA A 60 13.21 -10.25 31.54
N GLY A 61 13.62 -10.65 30.32
CA GLY A 61 13.51 -12.04 29.85
C GLY A 61 12.13 -12.48 29.39
N SER A 62 11.15 -11.57 29.32
CA SER A 62 9.84 -11.89 28.72
C SER A 62 9.98 -12.32 27.27
N MET A 63 9.07 -13.19 26.84
CA MET A 63 8.91 -13.62 25.45
C MET A 63 7.65 -12.99 24.85
N THR A 64 7.61 -12.89 23.52
CA THR A 64 6.47 -12.39 22.77
C THR A 64 6.18 -13.30 21.59
N PRO A 65 4.90 -13.59 21.29
CA PRO A 65 4.55 -14.42 20.16
C PRO A 65 4.87 -13.76 18.81
N VAL A 66 5.14 -14.62 17.82
CA VAL A 66 5.25 -14.28 16.40
C VAL A 66 4.00 -14.84 15.73
N TYR A 67 3.21 -13.96 15.11
CA TYR A 67 1.95 -14.33 14.50
C TYR A 67 2.04 -14.49 12.98
N TYR A 68 1.14 -15.34 12.45
CA TYR A 68 0.83 -15.47 11.03
C TYR A 68 -0.64 -15.16 10.80
N GLY A 69 -0.95 -14.48 9.69
CA GLY A 69 -2.32 -14.10 9.36
C GLY A 69 -2.76 -12.76 9.95
N LEU A 70 -1.82 -11.88 10.29
CA LEU A 70 -2.10 -10.52 10.77
C LEU A 70 -2.92 -9.68 9.80
N GLN A 71 -2.86 -10.00 8.50
CA GLN A 71 -3.60 -9.32 7.45
C GLN A 71 -5.09 -9.71 7.42
N GLU A 72 -5.47 -10.78 8.11
CA GLU A 72 -6.81 -11.36 8.04
C GLU A 72 -7.68 -10.91 9.21
N ILE A 73 -8.99 -10.94 8.99
CA ILE A 73 -9.98 -10.74 10.06
C ILE A 73 -10.11 -12.04 10.85
N ASN A 74 -9.39 -12.15 11.95
CA ASN A 74 -9.38 -13.32 12.82
C ASN A 74 -10.47 -13.26 13.93
N GLY A 75 -11.56 -12.53 13.69
CA GLY A 75 -12.65 -12.33 14.66
C GLY A 75 -12.44 -11.09 15.51
N ALA A 76 -12.19 -11.24 16.83
CA ALA A 76 -11.99 -10.12 17.74
C ALA A 76 -10.77 -9.27 17.36
N LEU A 77 -10.77 -7.99 17.76
CA LEU A 77 -9.68 -7.04 17.43
C LEU A 77 -8.31 -7.41 18.02
N ASP A 78 -8.29 -8.18 19.08
CA ASP A 78 -7.09 -8.64 19.78
C ASP A 78 -6.63 -10.05 19.36
N ASN A 79 -7.32 -10.66 18.41
CA ASN A 79 -6.89 -11.91 17.79
C ASN A 79 -5.99 -11.64 16.59
N TYR A 80 -4.69 -11.89 16.76
CA TYR A 80 -3.65 -11.61 15.75
C TYR A 80 -3.37 -12.80 14.79
N GLY A 81 -4.09 -13.90 14.92
CA GLY A 81 -3.91 -15.07 14.05
C GLY A 81 -3.15 -16.23 14.70
N GLU A 82 -2.51 -17.06 13.87
CA GLU A 82 -1.75 -18.27 14.30
C GLU A 82 -0.42 -17.89 14.96
N ILE A 83 -0.06 -18.53 16.06
CA ILE A 83 1.26 -18.35 16.68
C ILE A 83 2.25 -19.34 16.03
N LEU A 84 3.30 -18.80 15.41
CA LEU A 84 4.39 -19.58 14.79
C LEU A 84 5.54 -19.90 15.73
N GLY A 85 5.72 -19.13 16.78
CA GLY A 85 6.80 -19.24 17.73
C GLY A 85 6.86 -18.02 18.65
N GLU A 86 7.95 -17.92 19.41
CA GLU A 86 8.18 -16.81 20.33
C GLU A 86 9.59 -16.26 20.19
N ILE A 87 9.74 -14.95 20.40
CA ILE A 87 11.02 -14.26 20.42
C ILE A 87 11.17 -13.43 21.70
N PRO A 88 12.39 -13.03 22.08
CA PRO A 88 12.58 -12.14 23.24
C PRO A 88 11.83 -10.82 23.08
N GLN A 89 11.09 -10.43 24.13
CA GLN A 89 10.44 -9.13 24.22
C GLN A 89 11.39 -8.09 24.81
N VAL A 90 11.21 -6.83 24.39
CA VAL A 90 11.89 -5.70 25.01
C VAL A 90 11.18 -5.28 26.30
N GLU A 91 11.90 -4.70 27.26
CA GLU A 91 11.31 -4.27 28.53
C GLU A 91 10.29 -3.14 28.41
N GLN A 92 10.34 -2.36 27.31
CA GLN A 92 9.41 -1.29 27.02
C GLN A 92 9.08 -1.28 25.53
N THR A 93 7.78 -1.39 25.19
CA THR A 93 7.27 -1.18 23.84
C THR A 93 6.68 0.22 23.67
N TYR A 94 6.57 0.68 22.41
CA TYR A 94 5.99 1.96 22.04
C TYR A 94 4.55 1.80 21.56
N THR A 95 3.77 2.87 21.66
CA THR A 95 2.40 2.96 21.11
C THR A 95 2.45 3.03 19.59
N TYR A 96 1.58 2.25 18.92
CA TYR A 96 1.47 2.25 17.46
C TYR A 96 0.03 2.04 17.00
N PHE A 97 -0.24 2.37 15.73
CA PHE A 97 -1.51 2.06 15.07
C PHE A 97 -1.44 0.70 14.40
N HIS A 98 -2.41 -0.16 14.72
CA HIS A 98 -2.51 -1.50 14.16
C HIS A 98 -3.67 -1.57 13.15
N SER A 99 -3.40 -2.21 12.02
CA SER A 99 -4.34 -2.69 11.00
C SER A 99 -3.71 -3.92 10.34
N ALA A 100 -4.21 -4.39 9.20
CA ALA A 100 -3.61 -5.53 8.49
C ALA A 100 -2.09 -5.38 8.31
N TYR A 101 -1.66 -4.17 7.90
CA TYR A 101 -0.29 -3.70 8.05
C TYR A 101 -0.27 -2.55 9.04
N SER A 102 0.66 -2.56 9.96
CA SER A 102 0.82 -1.50 10.96
C SER A 102 1.77 -0.45 10.41
N HIS A 103 1.37 0.82 10.40
CA HIS A 103 2.05 1.82 9.58
C HIS A 103 2.77 2.92 10.35
N MET A 104 2.38 3.27 11.57
CA MET A 104 3.01 4.38 12.29
C MET A 104 3.01 4.18 13.80
N ASN A 105 4.07 4.63 14.48
CA ASN A 105 4.18 4.68 15.93
C ASN A 105 4.20 6.11 16.48
N GLU A 106 4.24 6.24 17.82
CA GLU A 106 4.20 7.52 18.53
C GLU A 106 5.42 8.42 18.35
N PHE A 107 6.48 7.96 17.66
CA PHE A 107 7.69 8.71 17.33
C PHE A 107 7.76 9.11 15.85
N GLN A 108 6.66 9.06 15.12
CA GLN A 108 6.60 9.33 13.68
C GLN A 108 7.45 8.33 12.84
N LEU A 109 7.83 7.18 13.37
CA LEU A 109 8.34 6.10 12.54
C LEU A 109 7.18 5.52 11.75
N ALA A 110 7.30 5.52 10.42
CA ALA A 110 6.28 5.03 9.51
C ALA A 110 6.84 3.98 8.54
N ILE A 111 6.04 2.95 8.26
CA ILE A 111 6.43 1.82 7.39
C ILE A 111 5.27 1.51 6.45
N ALA A 112 5.58 1.34 5.17
CA ALA A 112 4.65 0.83 4.16
C ALA A 112 5.23 -0.41 3.49
N GLU A 113 4.39 -1.19 2.81
CA GLU A 113 4.75 -2.49 2.24
C GLU A 113 4.32 -2.57 0.77
N SER A 114 5.10 -3.28 -0.03
CA SER A 114 4.75 -3.63 -1.41
C SER A 114 5.33 -4.98 -1.78
N THR A 115 4.46 -5.94 -2.10
CA THR A 115 4.85 -7.28 -2.55
C THR A 115 5.62 -7.20 -3.87
N LEU A 116 6.75 -7.89 -3.95
CA LEU A 116 7.60 -7.99 -5.13
C LEU A 116 7.64 -9.41 -5.66
N SER A 117 7.99 -9.58 -6.96
CA SER A 117 8.33 -10.90 -7.47
C SER A 117 9.70 -11.35 -6.97
N GLN A 118 9.88 -12.67 -6.81
CA GLN A 118 11.18 -13.27 -6.58
C GLN A 118 11.38 -14.50 -7.45
N ARG A 119 12.62 -14.97 -7.49
CA ARG A 119 12.95 -16.21 -8.19
C ARG A 119 12.28 -17.40 -7.55
N SER A 120 11.79 -18.32 -8.39
CA SER A 120 11.07 -19.53 -7.94
C SER A 120 11.90 -20.44 -7.04
N GLU A 121 13.23 -20.46 -7.24
CA GLU A 121 14.18 -21.25 -6.44
C GLU A 121 14.27 -20.80 -4.99
N LEU A 122 13.93 -19.53 -4.73
CA LEU A 122 13.94 -18.92 -3.39
C LEU A 122 12.58 -18.98 -2.69
N GLN A 123 11.54 -19.38 -3.41
CA GLN A 123 10.19 -19.41 -2.85
C GLN A 123 10.06 -20.38 -1.68
N VAL A 124 9.34 -19.96 -0.69
CA VAL A 124 8.99 -20.71 0.51
C VAL A 124 7.60 -20.26 0.97
N ASP A 125 6.86 -21.18 1.56
CA ASP A 125 5.55 -20.95 2.14
C ASP A 125 5.47 -21.51 3.58
N ARG A 126 4.34 -21.25 4.23
CA ARG A 126 4.08 -21.67 5.61
C ARG A 126 4.20 -23.20 5.82
N GLU A 127 3.89 -24.00 4.80
CA GLU A 127 3.85 -25.46 4.90
C GLU A 127 5.24 -26.07 4.70
N THR A 128 6.05 -25.45 3.85
CA THR A 128 7.33 -26.03 3.37
C THR A 128 8.56 -25.43 4.03
N GLY A 129 8.44 -24.28 4.67
CA GLY A 129 9.57 -23.57 5.32
C GLY A 129 9.66 -23.77 6.84
N LYS A 130 10.79 -23.34 7.40
CA LYS A 130 11.01 -23.20 8.85
C LYS A 130 11.09 -21.73 9.28
N GLN A 131 10.95 -20.84 8.32
CA GLN A 131 10.91 -19.39 8.54
C GLN A 131 9.62 -19.03 9.29
N ILE A 132 9.71 -18.06 10.20
CA ILE A 132 8.56 -17.62 11.00
C ILE A 132 8.33 -16.11 10.96
N MET A 133 9.22 -15.32 10.35
CA MET A 133 9.12 -13.86 10.40
C MET A 133 8.52 -13.31 9.11
N THR A 134 7.25 -12.91 9.16
CA THR A 134 6.60 -12.18 8.06
C THR A 134 6.91 -10.67 8.14
N VAL A 135 6.72 -9.93 7.03
CA VAL A 135 7.00 -8.49 7.05
C VAL A 135 6.04 -7.73 7.97
N GLU A 136 4.75 -8.07 7.96
CA GLU A 136 3.76 -7.43 8.83
C GLU A 136 4.08 -7.64 10.32
N GLN A 137 4.60 -8.81 10.68
CA GLN A 137 5.03 -9.04 12.06
C GLN A 137 6.31 -8.27 12.39
N ALA A 138 7.28 -8.21 11.47
CA ALA A 138 8.49 -7.44 11.64
C ALA A 138 8.23 -5.93 11.69
N MET A 139 7.26 -5.43 10.92
CA MET A 139 6.78 -4.05 11.00
C MET A 139 6.26 -3.72 12.41
N ILE A 140 5.44 -4.60 13.00
CA ILE A 140 4.94 -4.44 14.37
C ILE A 140 6.12 -4.36 15.36
N PHE A 141 7.09 -5.27 15.28
CA PHE A 141 8.24 -5.25 16.16
C PHE A 141 9.09 -3.98 15.99
N ALA A 142 9.25 -3.49 14.76
CA ALA A 142 9.94 -2.23 14.51
C ALA A 142 9.19 -1.03 15.10
N LEU A 143 7.87 -0.95 14.92
CA LEU A 143 7.05 0.11 15.49
C LEU A 143 7.02 0.08 17.02
N GLN A 144 7.07 -1.11 17.63
CA GLN A 144 7.14 -1.28 19.09
C GLN A 144 8.49 -0.92 19.69
N ARG A 145 9.61 -0.97 18.92
CA ARG A 145 10.96 -1.02 19.47
C ARG A 145 11.90 0.05 18.92
N CYS A 146 11.54 0.72 17.82
CA CYS A 146 12.39 1.69 17.14
C CYS A 146 11.76 3.07 17.10
N LYS A 147 12.62 4.11 17.03
CA LYS A 147 12.20 5.51 16.89
C LYS A 147 12.57 6.10 15.54
N THR A 148 13.55 5.53 14.87
CA THR A 148 14.07 6.04 13.61
C THR A 148 13.98 5.00 12.50
N ALA A 149 13.95 5.46 11.26
CA ALA A 149 13.93 4.60 10.08
C ALA A 149 15.15 3.66 10.04
N ARG A 150 16.32 4.17 10.36
CA ARG A 150 17.57 3.40 10.35
C ARG A 150 17.61 2.31 11.43
N GLU A 151 17.07 2.59 12.63
CA GLU A 151 16.91 1.57 13.68
C GLU A 151 15.95 0.47 13.21
N ALA A 152 14.85 0.86 12.57
CA ALA A 152 13.85 -0.09 12.05
C ALA A 152 14.44 -0.99 10.95
N VAL A 153 15.18 -0.45 9.98
CA VAL A 153 15.88 -1.26 8.95
C VAL A 153 16.78 -2.30 9.62
N LYS A 154 17.59 -1.89 10.58
CA LYS A 154 18.52 -2.81 11.30
C LYS A 154 17.78 -3.88 12.10
N LEU A 155 16.70 -3.51 12.79
CA LEU A 155 15.92 -4.47 13.58
C LEU A 155 15.22 -5.48 12.67
N ILE A 156 14.49 -5.01 11.65
CA ILE A 156 13.76 -5.87 10.71
C ILE A 156 14.72 -6.87 10.07
N THR A 157 15.83 -6.40 9.52
CA THR A 157 16.81 -7.26 8.86
C THR A 157 17.46 -8.27 9.82
N SER A 158 17.75 -7.86 11.06
CA SER A 158 18.25 -8.78 12.10
C SER A 158 17.23 -9.87 12.47
N LEU A 159 15.95 -9.53 12.54
CA LEU A 159 14.88 -10.50 12.79
C LEU A 159 14.74 -11.48 11.61
N MET A 160 14.77 -10.97 10.38
CA MET A 160 14.71 -11.78 9.15
C MET A 160 15.92 -12.73 9.04
N ASP A 161 17.13 -12.24 9.30
CA ASP A 161 18.35 -13.06 9.29
C ASP A 161 18.29 -14.20 10.33
N LYS A 162 17.74 -13.91 11.51
CA LYS A 162 17.73 -14.87 12.63
C LYS A 162 16.58 -15.87 12.58
N TYR A 163 15.38 -15.40 12.23
CA TYR A 163 14.16 -16.20 12.33
C TYR A 163 13.61 -16.62 10.95
N GLY A 164 14.24 -16.19 9.88
CA GLY A 164 13.90 -16.48 8.49
C GLY A 164 12.69 -15.71 7.99
N PHE A 165 12.84 -15.08 6.83
CA PHE A 165 11.74 -14.41 6.15
C PHE A 165 10.73 -15.42 5.63
N LEU A 166 9.49 -15.32 6.10
CA LEU A 166 8.33 -16.07 5.61
C LEU A 166 7.45 -15.15 4.78
N PRO A 167 7.31 -15.36 3.47
CA PRO A 167 6.35 -14.64 2.66
C PRO A 167 4.91 -14.78 3.16
N SER A 168 4.13 -13.70 3.12
CA SER A 168 2.73 -13.66 3.55
C SER A 168 1.76 -13.31 2.43
N CYS A 169 2.26 -12.77 1.32
CA CYS A 169 1.48 -12.46 0.11
C CYS A 169 1.73 -13.50 -1.00
N GLY A 170 1.45 -14.78 -0.71
CA GLY A 170 1.90 -15.89 -1.55
C GLY A 170 3.41 -16.12 -1.41
N PRO A 171 4.04 -16.92 -2.30
CA PRO A 171 5.47 -17.22 -2.20
C PRO A 171 6.35 -16.13 -2.81
N GLU A 172 6.07 -14.86 -2.53
CA GLU A 172 6.66 -13.68 -3.15
C GLU A 172 7.65 -12.97 -2.20
N SER A 173 8.46 -12.05 -2.71
CA SER A 173 9.31 -11.17 -1.92
C SER A 173 8.60 -9.87 -1.55
N GLU A 174 9.22 -9.06 -0.69
CA GLU A 174 8.59 -7.86 -0.16
C GLU A 174 9.55 -6.67 -0.19
N ALA A 175 9.00 -5.48 -0.41
CA ALA A 175 9.66 -4.22 -0.15
C ALA A 175 8.97 -3.48 1.00
N LEU A 176 9.77 -2.80 1.81
CA LEU A 176 9.29 -1.87 2.83
C LEU A 176 9.83 -0.48 2.54
N SER A 177 8.97 0.52 2.55
CA SER A 177 9.38 1.91 2.66
C SER A 177 9.31 2.33 4.12
N ILE A 178 10.46 2.65 4.70
CA ILE A 178 10.65 2.91 6.13
C ILE A 178 11.09 4.36 6.29
N ALA A 179 10.28 5.17 6.96
CA ALA A 179 10.46 6.61 7.06
C ALA A 179 10.39 7.12 8.50
N ASP A 180 11.17 8.13 8.79
CA ASP A 180 11.03 9.02 9.94
C ASP A 180 11.03 10.49 9.47
N PRO A 181 10.87 11.50 10.34
CA PRO A 181 10.86 12.90 9.91
C PRO A 181 12.14 13.40 9.23
N ASN A 182 13.19 12.60 9.14
CA ASN A 182 14.49 12.99 8.63
C ASN A 182 14.90 12.27 7.35
N GLU A 183 14.55 10.98 7.22
CA GLU A 183 15.01 10.15 6.10
C GLU A 183 13.99 9.06 5.72
N VAL A 184 14.13 8.54 4.49
CA VAL A 184 13.38 7.38 3.96
C VAL A 184 14.37 6.33 3.49
N TRP A 185 14.08 5.08 3.83
CA TRP A 185 14.77 3.89 3.35
C TRP A 185 13.82 2.98 2.60
N ILE A 186 14.28 2.42 1.48
CA ILE A 186 13.63 1.30 0.82
C ILE A 186 14.42 0.06 1.17
N LEU A 187 13.73 -0.92 1.75
CA LEU A 187 14.27 -2.22 2.12
C LEU A 187 13.57 -3.31 1.29
N GLU A 188 14.30 -4.05 0.49
CA GLU A 188 13.80 -5.20 -0.27
C GLU A 188 14.29 -6.50 0.36
N ILE A 189 13.39 -7.44 0.59
CA ILE A 189 13.65 -8.70 1.31
C ILE A 189 13.21 -9.87 0.44
N VAL A 190 14.09 -10.83 0.27
CA VAL A 190 13.89 -12.05 -0.53
C VAL A 190 14.11 -13.26 0.36
N ALA A 191 13.33 -14.32 0.16
CA ALA A 191 13.48 -15.56 0.91
C ALA A 191 14.75 -16.33 0.50
N VAL A 192 15.12 -17.32 1.30
CA VAL A 192 16.28 -18.21 1.07
C VAL A 192 15.87 -19.62 0.65
N GLY A 193 14.60 -19.83 0.32
CA GLY A 193 14.08 -21.12 -0.10
C GLY A 193 13.78 -22.09 1.05
N LYS A 194 13.32 -23.28 0.69
CA LYS A 194 12.77 -24.30 1.61
C LYS A 194 13.82 -25.01 2.49
N GLY A 195 15.09 -24.99 2.08
CA GLY A 195 16.16 -25.74 2.76
C GLY A 195 16.79 -25.02 3.95
N TRP A 196 16.35 -23.81 4.26
CA TRP A 196 16.88 -23.06 5.38
C TRP A 196 16.27 -23.55 6.71
N THR A 197 17.12 -23.61 7.74
CA THR A 197 16.70 -23.83 9.15
C THR A 197 17.47 -22.91 10.08
N PRO A 198 16.94 -22.57 11.26
CA PRO A 198 17.65 -21.77 12.26
C PRO A 198 19.01 -22.34 12.66
N GLU A 199 19.13 -23.69 12.68
CA GLU A 199 20.35 -24.40 13.08
C GLU A 199 21.43 -24.40 11.99
N SER A 200 21.09 -23.99 10.77
CA SER A 200 22.04 -23.94 9.65
C SER A 200 23.17 -22.93 9.84
N GLY A 201 23.00 -21.95 10.75
CA GLY A 201 23.95 -20.85 10.95
C GLY A 201 24.01 -19.86 9.80
N LYS A 202 23.17 -20.03 8.77
CA LYS A 202 23.04 -19.14 7.62
C LYS A 202 21.96 -18.08 7.87
N ALA A 203 22.10 -16.91 7.25
CA ALA A 203 21.06 -15.87 7.28
C ALA A 203 19.75 -16.42 6.71
N GLY A 204 18.64 -16.09 7.37
CA GLY A 204 17.29 -16.55 7.00
C GLY A 204 16.59 -15.68 5.96
N ALA A 205 17.30 -14.70 5.41
CA ALA A 205 16.84 -13.81 4.36
C ALA A 205 17.99 -13.34 3.46
N ILE A 206 17.65 -12.80 2.32
CA ILE A 206 18.53 -12.00 1.46
C ILE A 206 17.88 -10.63 1.36
N TRP A 207 18.63 -9.57 1.68
CA TRP A 207 18.05 -8.24 1.68
C TRP A 207 19.02 -7.16 1.25
N ALA A 208 18.47 -6.08 0.72
CA ALA A 208 19.17 -4.85 0.44
C ALA A 208 18.33 -3.65 0.85
N ALA A 209 18.98 -2.61 1.34
CA ALA A 209 18.33 -1.35 1.70
C ALA A 209 19.07 -0.17 1.08
N GLN A 210 18.33 0.78 0.52
CA GLN A 210 18.85 2.00 -0.05
C GLN A 210 18.07 3.20 0.46
N ARG A 211 18.80 4.25 0.90
CA ARG A 211 18.22 5.52 1.33
C ARG A 211 17.78 6.35 0.12
N VAL A 212 16.59 6.94 0.21
CA VAL A 212 16.11 7.90 -0.78
C VAL A 212 16.73 9.27 -0.49
N PRO A 213 17.31 9.98 -1.50
CA PRO A 213 17.82 11.33 -1.30
C PRO A 213 16.74 12.30 -0.81
N ASP A 214 17.12 13.27 0.03
CA ASP A 214 16.18 14.21 0.66
C ASP A 214 15.33 15.00 -0.35
N ASP A 215 15.85 15.26 -1.55
CA ASP A 215 15.20 16.03 -2.62
C ASP A 215 14.60 15.14 -3.73
N HIS A 216 14.43 13.85 -3.45
CA HIS A 216 13.89 12.87 -4.38
C HIS A 216 12.54 12.32 -3.93
N VAL A 217 11.82 11.77 -4.91
CA VAL A 217 10.63 10.95 -4.78
C VAL A 217 10.86 9.59 -5.43
N ALA A 218 10.16 8.56 -4.94
CA ALA A 218 10.19 7.23 -5.55
C ALA A 218 8.83 6.55 -5.46
N ILE A 219 8.62 5.54 -6.31
CA ILE A 219 7.44 4.69 -6.31
C ILE A 219 7.86 3.22 -6.30
N ILE A 220 7.16 2.41 -5.50
CA ILE A 220 7.30 0.95 -5.46
C ILE A 220 5.97 0.34 -5.85
N PRO A 221 5.73 0.05 -7.13
CA PRO A 221 4.46 -0.46 -7.63
C PRO A 221 4.47 -1.97 -7.81
N ASN A 222 4.80 -2.73 -6.76
CA ASN A 222 5.02 -4.18 -6.78
C ASN A 222 6.19 -4.64 -7.67
N TRP A 223 7.23 -3.86 -7.70
CA TRP A 223 8.43 -4.17 -8.45
C TRP A 223 9.67 -3.65 -7.74
N SER A 224 10.73 -4.47 -7.71
CA SER A 224 12.03 -4.10 -7.17
C SER A 224 12.57 -2.83 -7.86
N ILE A 225 13.10 -1.91 -7.07
CA ILE A 225 13.67 -0.65 -7.58
C ILE A 225 15.15 -0.47 -7.22
N ILE A 226 15.67 -1.26 -6.29
CA ILE A 226 17.10 -1.23 -5.93
C ILE A 226 17.90 -1.83 -7.10
N LYS A 227 19.02 -1.18 -7.44
CA LYS A 227 19.91 -1.57 -8.54
C LYS A 227 21.30 -1.90 -8.03
N GLU A 228 22.25 -1.00 -8.23
CA GLU A 228 23.61 -1.15 -7.72
C GLU A 228 23.66 -0.85 -6.21
N ILE A 229 24.49 -1.60 -5.49
CA ILE A 229 24.68 -1.46 -4.05
C ILE A 229 26.15 -1.14 -3.80
N ASP A 230 26.42 0.02 -3.18
CA ASP A 230 27.77 0.44 -2.80
C ASP A 230 27.91 0.44 -1.27
N LEU A 231 28.37 -0.68 -0.71
CA LEU A 231 28.57 -0.84 0.73
C LEU A 231 29.69 0.04 1.33
N ASN A 232 30.49 0.72 0.48
CA ASN A 232 31.45 1.72 0.95
C ASN A 232 30.76 3.03 1.36
N LYS A 233 29.44 3.14 1.11
CA LYS A 233 28.59 4.28 1.49
C LYS A 233 27.48 3.82 2.46
N PRO A 234 27.80 3.45 3.70
CA PRO A 234 26.85 2.89 4.66
C PRO A 234 25.75 3.86 5.10
N GLU A 235 25.91 5.15 4.85
CA GLU A 235 24.89 6.16 5.01
C GLU A 235 23.79 6.08 3.94
N TRP A 236 24.04 5.39 2.81
CA TRP A 236 23.13 5.22 1.68
C TRP A 236 22.70 3.78 1.43
N PHE A 237 23.55 2.80 1.79
CA PHE A 237 23.32 1.40 1.46
C PHE A 237 23.58 0.47 2.64
N MET A 238 22.74 -0.54 2.77
CA MET A 238 22.95 -1.70 3.63
C MET A 238 22.51 -2.95 2.87
N ALA A 239 23.15 -4.09 3.12
CA ALA A 239 22.75 -5.38 2.54
C ALA A 239 23.12 -6.53 3.46
N SER A 240 22.43 -7.67 3.30
CA SER A 240 22.78 -8.93 3.95
C SER A 240 24.14 -9.43 3.46
N LYS A 241 24.87 -10.16 4.31
CA LYS A 241 26.20 -10.67 3.96
C LYS A 241 26.20 -11.61 2.75
N ASN A 242 25.09 -12.29 2.53
CA ASN A 242 24.89 -13.28 1.47
C ASN A 242 24.32 -12.69 0.16
N TYR A 243 24.06 -11.38 0.08
CA TYR A 243 23.29 -10.76 -1.01
C TYR A 243 23.86 -11.01 -2.40
N LYS A 244 25.17 -11.08 -2.54
CA LYS A 244 25.84 -11.33 -3.82
C LYS A 244 26.15 -12.82 -4.01
N GLN A 245 26.55 -13.50 -2.91
CA GLN A 245 26.96 -14.90 -2.98
C GLN A 245 25.85 -15.83 -3.44
N VAL A 246 24.61 -15.61 -2.95
CA VAL A 246 23.46 -16.44 -3.37
C VAL A 246 23.20 -16.30 -4.88
N ALA A 247 23.35 -15.10 -5.45
CA ALA A 247 23.20 -14.90 -6.89
C ALA A 247 24.32 -15.59 -7.70
N ILE A 248 25.53 -15.62 -7.18
CA ILE A 248 26.67 -16.32 -7.80
C ILE A 248 26.42 -17.83 -7.76
N ASP A 249 26.09 -18.38 -6.58
CA ASP A 249 25.87 -19.83 -6.37
C ASP A 249 24.75 -20.39 -7.27
N ASN A 250 23.75 -19.56 -7.58
CA ASN A 250 22.65 -19.93 -8.48
C ASN A 250 22.91 -19.57 -9.97
N GLY A 251 24.05 -18.99 -10.30
CA GLY A 251 24.40 -18.64 -11.67
C GLY A 251 23.66 -17.42 -12.23
N TRP A 252 22.98 -16.63 -11.38
CA TRP A 252 22.28 -15.41 -11.78
C TRP A 252 23.20 -14.20 -11.95
N TYR A 253 24.39 -14.28 -11.39
CA TYR A 253 25.44 -13.31 -11.54
C TYR A 253 26.81 -14.00 -11.66
N LYS A 254 27.71 -13.45 -12.48
CA LYS A 254 29.09 -13.91 -12.64
C LYS A 254 30.04 -12.74 -12.41
N GLU A 255 30.96 -12.87 -11.44
CA GLU A 255 31.91 -11.82 -11.09
C GLU A 255 32.89 -11.49 -12.23
N ASP A 256 33.27 -12.50 -13.00
CA ASP A 256 34.16 -12.39 -14.15
C ASP A 256 33.49 -11.83 -15.43
N SER A 257 32.18 -11.53 -15.36
CA SER A 257 31.44 -10.99 -16.52
C SER A 257 31.81 -9.56 -16.90
N GLY A 258 32.52 -8.83 -16.06
CA GLY A 258 32.81 -7.41 -16.22
C GLY A 258 31.57 -6.50 -16.07
N LYS A 259 30.41 -7.04 -15.72
CA LYS A 259 29.17 -6.29 -15.49
C LYS A 259 29.00 -5.99 -14.00
N PRO A 260 28.39 -4.84 -13.64
CA PRO A 260 28.03 -4.57 -12.24
C PRO A 260 26.98 -5.58 -11.75
N PHE A 261 26.97 -5.83 -10.44
CA PHE A 261 25.88 -6.56 -9.79
C PHE A 261 24.65 -5.66 -9.67
N ILE A 262 23.54 -6.07 -10.28
CA ILE A 262 22.26 -5.38 -10.22
C ILE A 262 21.28 -6.22 -9.38
N TRP A 263 20.91 -5.72 -8.21
CA TRP A 263 20.01 -6.41 -7.28
C TRP A 263 18.68 -6.83 -7.92
N GLN A 264 18.02 -5.89 -8.59
CA GLN A 264 16.74 -6.09 -9.28
C GLN A 264 16.82 -7.26 -10.29
N GLU A 265 17.86 -7.31 -11.11
CA GLU A 265 18.07 -8.37 -12.12
C GLU A 265 18.35 -9.72 -11.48
N ALA A 266 19.10 -9.71 -10.37
CA ALA A 266 19.46 -10.94 -9.67
C ALA A 266 18.25 -11.58 -8.99
N TYR A 267 17.43 -10.80 -8.29
CA TYR A 267 16.42 -11.34 -7.37
C TYR A 267 14.98 -11.14 -7.80
N SER A 268 14.65 -10.12 -8.58
CA SER A 268 13.31 -9.81 -9.07
C SER A 268 13.28 -9.58 -10.58
N PRO A 269 13.68 -10.58 -11.39
CA PRO A 269 13.84 -10.41 -12.83
C PRO A 269 12.52 -10.37 -13.60
N CYS A 270 11.41 -10.80 -12.97
CA CYS A 270 10.12 -10.89 -13.65
C CYS A 270 9.43 -9.54 -13.68
N LEU A 271 9.28 -9.01 -14.89
CA LEU A 271 8.49 -7.82 -15.15
C LEU A 271 7.01 -8.09 -14.86
N ARG A 272 6.42 -7.29 -13.98
CA ARG A 272 4.98 -7.26 -13.78
C ARG A 272 4.40 -6.08 -14.56
N GLU A 273 3.60 -6.37 -15.55
CA GLU A 273 3.07 -5.39 -16.51
C GLU A 273 2.24 -4.30 -15.87
N TRP A 274 1.43 -4.68 -14.90
CA TRP A 274 0.65 -3.76 -14.08
C TRP A 274 1.52 -2.82 -13.24
N ALA A 275 2.78 -3.18 -12.93
CA ALA A 275 3.75 -2.31 -12.30
C ALA A 275 4.27 -1.24 -13.28
N SER A 276 4.57 -1.62 -14.53
CA SER A 276 5.16 -0.72 -15.53
C SER A 276 4.26 0.47 -15.85
N GLY A 277 2.94 0.26 -15.93
CA GLY A 277 1.98 1.36 -16.15
C GLY A 277 1.99 2.39 -15.03
N ARG A 278 2.11 1.95 -13.75
CA ARG A 278 2.20 2.85 -12.60
C ARG A 278 3.52 3.60 -12.55
N PHE A 279 4.65 2.98 -12.92
CA PHE A 279 5.92 3.67 -13.11
C PHE A 279 5.79 4.77 -14.17
N TRP A 280 5.28 4.41 -15.35
CA TRP A 280 5.10 5.37 -16.43
C TRP A 280 4.24 6.56 -16.00
N LEU A 281 3.09 6.32 -15.35
CA LEU A 281 2.21 7.37 -14.87
C LEU A 281 2.93 8.29 -13.88
N PHE A 282 3.62 7.70 -12.89
CA PHE A 282 4.32 8.45 -11.84
C PHE A 282 5.43 9.34 -12.42
N TYR A 283 6.31 8.77 -13.22
CA TYR A 283 7.43 9.53 -13.77
C TYR A 283 6.98 10.55 -14.82
N SER A 284 5.94 10.24 -15.61
CA SER A 284 5.36 11.19 -16.55
C SER A 284 4.71 12.40 -15.87
N GLN A 285 4.20 12.23 -14.64
CA GLN A 285 3.59 13.32 -13.88
C GLN A 285 4.62 14.14 -13.08
N PHE A 286 5.58 13.46 -12.45
CA PHE A 286 6.47 14.13 -11.49
C PHE A 286 7.86 14.45 -12.04
N ALA A 287 8.27 13.81 -13.12
CA ALA A 287 9.58 14.04 -13.76
C ALA A 287 9.49 14.03 -15.29
N PRO A 288 8.54 14.76 -15.94
CA PRO A 288 8.32 14.70 -17.39
C PRO A 288 9.51 15.22 -18.20
N ASN A 289 10.31 16.15 -17.67
CA ASN A 289 11.41 16.78 -18.40
C ASN A 289 12.74 16.00 -18.30
N LEU A 290 12.83 14.97 -17.46
CA LEU A 290 14.07 14.19 -17.36
C LEU A 290 14.36 13.41 -18.62
N LYS A 291 13.34 12.79 -19.21
CA LYS A 291 13.35 12.10 -20.50
C LYS A 291 11.91 11.77 -20.92
N GLU A 292 11.72 11.46 -22.18
CA GLU A 292 10.50 10.83 -22.64
C GLU A 292 10.41 9.42 -22.05
N TRP A 293 9.39 9.18 -21.23
CA TRP A 293 9.16 7.88 -20.61
C TRP A 293 8.50 6.97 -21.63
N PRO A 294 9.12 5.84 -22.01
CA PRO A 294 8.63 5.02 -23.07
C PRO A 294 7.25 4.46 -22.75
N ASN A 295 6.45 4.47 -23.76
CA ASN A 295 5.09 4.04 -23.78
C ASN A 295 4.88 3.14 -24.99
N ARG A 296 4.52 1.88 -24.77
CA ARG A 296 4.25 0.97 -25.88
C ARG A 296 2.99 1.41 -26.59
N LYS A 297 3.09 1.60 -27.92
CA LYS A 297 1.90 1.75 -28.77
C LYS A 297 1.18 0.40 -28.84
N LEU A 298 0.04 0.32 -28.22
CA LEU A 298 -0.83 -0.85 -28.29
C LEU A 298 -1.67 -0.77 -29.57
N LYS A 299 -1.87 -1.90 -30.25
CA LYS A 299 -2.81 -2.00 -31.37
C LYS A 299 -4.25 -1.83 -30.86
N ASP A 300 -4.54 -2.50 -29.76
CA ASP A 300 -5.81 -2.39 -29.04
C ASP A 300 -5.53 -2.19 -27.56
N PRO A 301 -5.72 -0.96 -27.02
CA PRO A 301 -5.48 -0.69 -25.60
C PRO A 301 -6.59 -1.23 -24.68
N PHE A 302 -7.68 -1.76 -25.22
CA PHE A 302 -8.88 -2.13 -24.46
C PHE A 302 -9.08 -3.63 -24.36
N HIS A 303 -8.78 -4.39 -25.42
CA HIS A 303 -9.14 -5.80 -25.57
C HIS A 303 -7.92 -6.69 -25.74
N GLY A 304 -8.11 -7.97 -25.46
CA GLY A 304 -7.12 -9.02 -25.67
C GLY A 304 -5.86 -8.87 -24.80
N GLN A 305 -4.86 -9.65 -25.14
CA GLN A 305 -3.61 -9.67 -24.35
C GLN A 305 -2.82 -8.38 -24.48
N ASP A 306 -2.87 -7.69 -25.61
CA ASP A 306 -2.17 -6.42 -25.81
C ASP A 306 -2.66 -5.31 -24.88
N ALA A 307 -3.92 -5.32 -24.49
CA ALA A 307 -4.45 -4.38 -23.50
C ALA A 307 -3.90 -4.60 -22.08
N TYR A 308 -3.46 -5.81 -21.80
CA TYR A 308 -2.89 -6.19 -20.51
C TYR A 308 -1.36 -6.06 -20.49
N HIS A 309 -0.71 -6.36 -21.60
CA HIS A 309 0.74 -6.44 -21.73
C HIS A 309 1.38 -5.12 -22.17
N GLN A 310 1.80 -4.32 -21.18
CA GLN A 310 2.62 -3.14 -21.45
C GLN A 310 4.05 -3.38 -21.06
N TYR A 311 4.79 -3.94 -21.97
CA TYR A 311 6.22 -4.03 -21.76
C TYR A 311 6.90 -2.68 -21.94
N VAL A 312 7.57 -2.29 -20.89
CA VAL A 312 8.86 -1.68 -21.05
C VAL A 312 9.82 -2.86 -21.13
N GLU A 313 10.38 -3.12 -22.31
CA GLU A 313 11.30 -4.24 -22.53
C GLU A 313 12.57 -4.08 -21.68
N ASP A 314 12.95 -2.86 -21.36
CA ASP A 314 14.07 -2.51 -20.52
C ASP A 314 13.61 -1.92 -19.18
N ILE A 315 13.61 -2.74 -18.15
CA ILE A 315 13.26 -2.35 -16.77
C ILE A 315 14.28 -1.37 -16.16
N SER A 316 15.48 -1.30 -16.72
CA SER A 316 16.54 -0.41 -16.24
C SER A 316 16.26 1.06 -16.49
N ILE A 317 15.28 1.37 -17.34
CA ILE A 317 14.94 2.75 -17.70
C ILE A 317 14.40 3.58 -16.52
N TYR A 318 13.67 2.96 -15.61
CA TYR A 318 13.14 3.65 -14.44
C TYR A 318 14.20 3.70 -13.34
N PRO A 319 14.61 4.88 -12.87
CA PRO A 319 15.60 5.00 -11.81
C PRO A 319 15.02 4.58 -10.45
N PHE A 320 15.90 4.34 -9.47
CA PHE A 320 15.52 4.11 -8.08
C PHE A 320 14.67 5.26 -7.52
N SER A 321 15.03 6.50 -7.80
CA SER A 321 14.32 7.70 -7.38
C SER A 321 14.65 8.87 -8.31
N VAL A 322 13.82 9.90 -8.31
CA VAL A 322 14.04 11.12 -9.11
C VAL A 322 13.82 12.38 -8.27
N LYS A 323 14.53 13.44 -8.66
CA LYS A 323 14.20 14.78 -8.21
C LYS A 323 12.95 15.24 -8.98
N PRO A 324 11.83 15.52 -8.31
CA PRO A 324 10.62 15.94 -9.01
C PRO A 324 10.77 17.37 -9.53
N GLU A 325 10.11 17.70 -10.64
CA GLU A 325 10.11 19.06 -11.19
C GLU A 325 9.40 20.06 -10.28
N LYS A 326 8.35 19.60 -9.62
CA LYS A 326 7.62 20.36 -8.61
C LYS A 326 7.60 19.59 -7.31
N LYS A 327 7.74 20.28 -6.21
CA LYS A 327 7.61 19.66 -4.89
C LYS A 327 6.24 19.00 -4.74
N MET A 328 6.24 17.82 -4.17
CA MET A 328 5.07 16.98 -3.98
C MET A 328 4.34 17.35 -2.69
N SER A 329 3.03 17.40 -2.74
CA SER A 329 2.15 17.54 -1.56
C SER A 329 1.47 16.21 -1.21
N VAL A 330 0.87 16.14 -0.02
CA VAL A 330 -0.02 15.02 0.36
C VAL A 330 -1.19 14.91 -0.63
N GLN A 331 -1.73 16.05 -1.10
CA GLN A 331 -2.81 16.09 -2.08
C GLN A 331 -2.41 15.50 -3.43
N ASP A 332 -1.17 15.71 -3.88
CA ASP A 332 -0.66 15.12 -5.12
C ASP A 332 -0.62 13.59 -5.02
N ILE A 333 -0.20 13.06 -3.86
CA ILE A 333 -0.20 11.61 -3.63
C ILE A 333 -1.63 11.06 -3.57
N MET A 334 -2.55 11.74 -2.89
CA MET A 334 -3.97 11.36 -2.88
C MET A 334 -4.55 11.33 -4.29
N ALA A 335 -4.24 12.32 -5.12
CA ALA A 335 -4.67 12.38 -6.51
C ALA A 335 -4.10 11.22 -7.32
N PHE A 336 -2.81 10.92 -7.16
CA PHE A 336 -2.17 9.80 -7.83
C PHE A 336 -2.77 8.46 -7.41
N GLN A 337 -2.97 8.22 -6.11
CA GLN A 337 -3.58 6.98 -5.62
C GLN A 337 -5.01 6.79 -6.14
N ARG A 338 -5.75 7.88 -6.36
CA ARG A 338 -7.10 7.87 -6.97
C ARG A 338 -7.09 7.70 -8.48
N SER A 339 -5.93 7.77 -9.14
CA SER A 339 -5.87 7.74 -10.60
C SER A 339 -6.37 6.42 -11.17
N THR A 340 -7.21 6.53 -12.17
CA THR A 340 -7.71 5.45 -13.00
C THR A 340 -7.14 5.51 -14.42
N PHE A 341 -6.03 6.24 -14.57
CA PHE A 341 -5.39 6.57 -15.85
C PHE A 341 -6.28 7.45 -16.77
N GLU A 342 -7.22 8.21 -16.20
CA GLU A 342 -8.11 9.10 -16.92
C GLU A 342 -7.33 10.04 -17.86
N GLY A 343 -7.83 10.21 -19.10
CA GLY A 343 -7.23 11.08 -20.10
C GLY A 343 -5.92 10.57 -20.71
N THR A 344 -5.46 9.38 -20.35
CA THR A 344 -4.31 8.71 -20.94
C THR A 344 -4.76 7.69 -21.98
N ILE A 345 -3.80 7.12 -22.72
CA ILE A 345 -4.09 6.00 -23.63
C ILE A 345 -4.59 4.74 -22.91
N TYR A 346 -4.53 4.69 -21.58
CA TYR A 346 -4.97 3.59 -20.72
C TYR A 346 -6.31 3.84 -20.04
N ASP A 347 -6.98 4.91 -20.41
CA ASP A 347 -8.30 5.27 -19.87
C ASP A 347 -9.36 4.29 -20.36
N LYS A 348 -9.72 3.33 -19.52
CA LYS A 348 -10.76 2.33 -19.80
C LYS A 348 -12.12 2.94 -20.15
N THR A 349 -12.39 4.16 -19.68
CA THR A 349 -13.67 4.83 -19.93
C THR A 349 -13.75 5.44 -21.33
N SER A 350 -12.65 5.40 -22.09
CA SER A 350 -12.62 5.80 -23.50
C SER A 350 -12.80 4.63 -24.46
N ASP A 351 -12.97 3.40 -23.96
CA ASP A 351 -13.25 2.21 -24.75
C ASP A 351 -14.51 2.45 -25.62
N PRO A 352 -14.45 2.19 -26.93
CA PRO A 352 -15.61 2.34 -27.83
C PRO A 352 -16.86 1.58 -27.41
N ASP A 353 -16.73 0.45 -26.74
CA ASP A 353 -17.86 -0.38 -26.29
C ASP A 353 -18.71 0.28 -25.19
N TRP A 354 -18.19 1.32 -24.55
CA TRP A 354 -18.98 2.16 -23.65
C TRP A 354 -19.91 3.15 -24.38
N TYR A 355 -19.82 3.28 -25.72
CA TYR A 355 -20.60 4.25 -26.45
C TYR A 355 -21.82 3.58 -27.10
N VAL A 356 -23.00 4.12 -26.84
CA VAL A 356 -24.29 3.62 -27.29
C VAL A 356 -25.01 4.69 -28.11
N PRO A 357 -25.82 4.32 -29.13
CA PRO A 357 -26.58 5.29 -29.88
C PRO A 357 -27.71 5.90 -29.02
N ASN A 358 -27.82 7.23 -29.02
CA ASN A 358 -28.95 7.93 -28.43
C ASN A 358 -30.19 7.86 -29.38
N LYS A 359 -31.27 8.53 -29.00
CA LYS A 359 -32.52 8.57 -29.81
C LYS A 359 -32.35 9.12 -31.23
N GLU A 360 -31.33 9.96 -31.44
CA GLU A 360 -30.99 10.56 -32.73
C GLU A 360 -29.94 9.73 -33.50
N GLY A 361 -29.57 8.56 -33.01
CA GLY A 361 -28.54 7.69 -33.59
C GLY A 361 -27.09 8.15 -33.35
N LYS A 362 -26.86 9.20 -32.57
CA LYS A 362 -25.53 9.68 -32.23
C LYS A 362 -24.95 8.82 -31.12
N LEU A 363 -23.71 8.36 -31.29
CA LEU A 363 -22.98 7.65 -30.23
C LEU A 363 -22.67 8.59 -29.05
N VAL A 364 -23.14 8.20 -27.88
CA VAL A 364 -22.90 8.89 -26.60
C VAL A 364 -22.35 7.92 -25.58
N LYS A 365 -21.52 8.42 -24.68
CA LYS A 365 -20.96 7.60 -23.60
C LYS A 365 -22.10 7.09 -22.70
N SER A 366 -22.11 5.79 -22.44
CA SER A 366 -23.09 5.16 -21.55
C SER A 366 -23.04 5.78 -20.15
N PRO A 367 -24.17 6.05 -19.50
CA PRO A 367 -24.20 6.49 -18.11
C PRO A 367 -23.64 5.43 -17.13
N LEU A 368 -23.48 4.19 -17.57
CA LEU A 368 -22.88 3.09 -16.78
C LEU A 368 -21.37 3.02 -16.91
N THR A 369 -20.75 3.80 -17.81
CA THR A 369 -19.30 3.80 -18.01
C THR A 369 -18.57 4.08 -16.70
N THR A 370 -17.71 3.14 -16.29
CA THR A 370 -16.96 3.20 -15.04
C THR A 370 -15.50 2.81 -15.24
N PRO A 371 -14.53 3.43 -14.53
CA PRO A 371 -13.15 2.99 -14.54
C PRO A 371 -12.93 1.71 -13.70
N PHE A 372 -13.97 1.22 -13.00
CA PHE A 372 -13.94 0.01 -12.19
C PHE A 372 -14.98 -1.02 -12.66
N PRO A 373 -14.94 -1.50 -13.91
CA PRO A 373 -15.94 -2.42 -14.41
C PRO A 373 -16.00 -3.69 -13.54
N THR A 374 -17.21 -4.12 -13.20
CA THR A 374 -17.44 -5.38 -12.49
C THR A 374 -16.98 -6.57 -13.33
N VAL A 375 -16.89 -7.77 -12.72
CA VAL A 375 -16.56 -8.99 -13.46
C VAL A 375 -17.53 -9.20 -14.62
N ALA A 376 -18.85 -9.08 -14.36
CA ALA A 376 -19.88 -9.23 -15.39
C ALA A 376 -19.78 -8.18 -16.51
N MET A 377 -19.48 -6.93 -16.18
CA MET A 377 -19.25 -5.89 -17.20
C MET A 377 -18.04 -6.19 -18.07
N ARG A 378 -16.95 -6.71 -17.48
CA ARG A 378 -15.74 -7.08 -18.23
C ARG A 378 -15.98 -8.26 -19.17
N GLU A 379 -16.71 -9.25 -18.70
CA GLU A 379 -17.09 -10.41 -19.54
C GLU A 379 -18.00 -10.00 -20.69
N LEU A 380 -19.01 -9.15 -20.41
CA LEU A 380 -19.97 -8.70 -21.41
C LEU A 380 -19.35 -7.81 -22.50
N LEU A 381 -18.41 -6.92 -22.10
CA LEU A 381 -17.77 -5.94 -22.97
C LEU A 381 -16.35 -6.35 -23.37
N ASP A 382 -15.91 -7.57 -23.06
CA ASP A 382 -14.55 -8.06 -23.29
C ASP A 382 -13.43 -7.11 -22.80
N ILE A 383 -13.69 -6.36 -21.71
CA ILE A 383 -12.74 -5.40 -21.17
C ILE A 383 -11.62 -6.15 -20.44
N THR A 384 -10.47 -6.25 -21.05
CA THR A 384 -9.27 -6.88 -20.46
C THR A 384 -8.36 -5.89 -19.74
N ASN A 385 -8.43 -4.61 -20.09
CA ASN A 385 -7.67 -3.56 -19.41
C ASN A 385 -8.15 -3.37 -17.96
N ARG A 386 -7.28 -3.72 -16.99
CA ARG A 386 -7.56 -3.64 -15.54
C ARG A 386 -6.77 -2.52 -14.83
N ARG A 387 -6.20 -1.58 -15.57
CA ARG A 387 -5.28 -0.59 -15.00
C ARG A 387 -6.01 0.45 -14.16
N ASN A 388 -5.63 0.47 -12.90
CA ASN A 388 -5.85 1.52 -11.93
C ASN A 388 -4.55 1.63 -11.14
N VAL A 389 -4.29 2.77 -10.50
CA VAL A 389 -3.19 2.81 -9.53
C VAL A 389 -3.52 1.88 -8.37
N SER A 390 -4.74 1.95 -7.87
CA SER A 390 -5.27 0.99 -6.91
C SER A 390 -6.80 0.98 -6.94
N LYS A 391 -7.41 -0.11 -6.52
CA LYS A 391 -8.74 -0.18 -5.93
C LYS A 391 -8.59 -1.09 -4.72
N GLY A 392 -8.30 -0.49 -3.57
CA GLY A 392 -7.90 -1.24 -2.38
C GLY A 392 -8.97 -1.35 -1.31
N ASN A 393 -8.69 -2.14 -0.29
CA ASN A 393 -9.53 -2.26 0.90
C ASN A 393 -9.26 -1.14 1.89
N TYR A 394 -8.04 -0.64 1.94
CA TYR A 394 -7.62 0.55 2.67
C TYR A 394 -6.25 1.01 2.18
N GLY A 395 -5.81 2.13 2.67
CA GLY A 395 -4.47 2.63 2.46
C GLY A 395 -4.22 3.89 3.26
N MET A 396 -3.00 4.41 3.10
CA MET A 396 -2.57 5.53 3.91
C MET A 396 -1.55 6.44 3.22
N ILE A 397 -1.39 7.62 3.80
CA ILE A 397 -0.26 8.51 3.59
C ILE A 397 0.21 8.95 4.97
N CYS A 398 1.45 8.64 5.35
CA CYS A 398 2.08 9.15 6.56
C CYS A 398 2.87 10.41 6.22
N GLN A 399 2.48 11.53 6.79
CA GLN A 399 3.13 12.84 6.71
C GLN A 399 3.90 13.08 8.01
N LEU A 400 5.23 13.14 7.93
CA LEU A 400 6.14 13.15 9.08
C LEU A 400 6.86 14.50 9.15
N ARG A 401 6.58 15.29 10.19
CA ARG A 401 6.95 16.71 10.28
C ARG A 401 7.89 16.96 11.46
N SER A 402 9.17 17.16 11.17
CA SER A 402 10.25 17.28 12.16
C SER A 402 10.18 18.57 13.01
N TRP A 403 9.44 19.59 12.57
CA TRP A 403 9.35 20.90 13.25
C TRP A 403 8.24 20.96 14.31
N LEU A 404 7.50 19.89 14.49
CA LEU A 404 6.45 19.74 15.50
C LEU A 404 6.80 18.63 16.49
N PRO A 405 6.31 18.69 17.73
CA PRO A 405 6.39 17.54 18.64
C PRO A 405 5.78 16.28 18.01
N ASP A 406 6.34 15.09 18.23
CA ASP A 406 5.94 13.86 17.59
C ASP A 406 4.43 13.62 17.63
N ALA A 407 3.78 13.85 18.77
CA ALA A 407 2.34 13.67 18.92
C ALA A 407 1.49 14.49 17.93
N ILE A 408 2.03 15.59 17.40
CA ILE A 408 1.38 16.53 16.47
C ILE A 408 1.97 16.35 15.07
N GLY A 409 3.30 16.14 15.01
CA GLY A 409 4.07 16.11 13.77
C GLY A 409 3.71 14.99 12.82
N GLY A 410 3.48 13.79 13.35
CA GLY A 410 3.04 12.65 12.56
C GLY A 410 1.54 12.69 12.29
N VAL A 411 1.17 12.62 11.02
CA VAL A 411 -0.22 12.50 10.58
C VAL A 411 -0.36 11.30 9.66
N TYR A 412 -1.22 10.38 10.07
CA TYR A 412 -1.59 9.16 9.37
C TYR A 412 -2.92 9.40 8.67
N TRP A 413 -2.87 9.79 7.37
CA TRP A 413 -4.04 9.97 6.52
C TRP A 413 -4.52 8.61 6.04
N VAL A 414 -5.70 8.18 6.46
CA VAL A 414 -6.23 6.86 6.10
C VAL A 414 -7.47 6.97 5.23
N PHE A 415 -7.60 6.06 4.28
CA PHE A 415 -8.86 5.79 3.61
C PHE A 415 -9.28 4.34 3.85
N GLN A 416 -10.58 4.09 3.78
CA GLN A 416 -11.15 2.75 3.82
C GLN A 416 -11.92 2.49 2.54
N ASP A 417 -11.95 1.24 2.08
CA ASP A 417 -12.52 0.80 0.84
C ASP A 417 -11.81 1.37 -0.40
N ASN A 418 -12.55 1.84 -1.38
CA ASN A 418 -12.04 2.42 -2.61
C ASN A 418 -11.58 3.86 -2.38
N GLN A 419 -10.28 4.15 -2.53
CA GLN A 419 -9.71 5.49 -2.37
C GLN A 419 -10.30 6.52 -3.33
N TYR A 420 -10.86 6.08 -4.45
CA TYR A 420 -11.55 6.96 -5.41
C TYR A 420 -12.82 7.55 -4.80
N THR A 421 -13.53 6.78 -4.01
CA THR A 421 -14.78 7.15 -3.33
C THR A 421 -14.52 7.74 -1.96
N SER A 422 -13.59 7.16 -1.20
CA SER A 422 -13.29 7.49 0.18
C SER A 422 -12.60 8.85 0.36
N PRO A 423 -12.88 9.60 1.44
CA PRO A 423 -11.98 10.64 1.92
C PRO A 423 -10.78 10.04 2.64
N TYR A 424 -9.68 10.81 2.72
CA TYR A 424 -8.54 10.52 3.58
C TYR A 424 -8.71 11.26 4.91
N VAL A 425 -8.78 10.52 6.00
CA VAL A 425 -9.01 11.07 7.34
C VAL A 425 -7.70 11.15 8.10
N PRO A 426 -7.35 12.33 8.67
CA PRO A 426 -6.11 12.47 9.42
C PRO A 426 -6.24 11.88 10.82
N ILE A 427 -5.34 10.97 11.17
CA ILE A 427 -5.11 10.44 12.51
C ILE A 427 -3.78 10.99 13.00
N TYR A 428 -3.77 11.73 14.08
CA TYR A 428 -2.53 12.25 14.66
C TYR A 428 -1.74 11.16 15.38
N CYS A 429 -0.43 11.24 15.30
CA CYS A 429 0.50 10.37 16.03
C CYS A 429 0.19 10.32 17.56
N GLY A 430 -0.31 11.42 18.11
CA GLY A 430 -0.70 11.52 19.52
C GLY A 430 -2.08 10.98 19.88
N THR A 431 -2.84 10.46 18.91
CA THR A 431 -4.18 9.89 19.14
C THR A 431 -4.10 8.67 20.05
N GLN A 432 -4.96 8.63 21.07
CA GLN A 432 -4.94 7.58 22.10
C GLN A 432 -6.02 6.51 21.90
N GLU A 433 -7.04 6.81 21.11
CA GLU A 433 -8.15 5.90 20.83
C GLU A 433 -8.76 6.22 19.47
N ILE A 434 -9.21 5.18 18.77
CA ILE A 434 -9.87 5.25 17.46
C ILE A 434 -11.38 5.12 17.65
N HIS A 435 -12.15 5.90 16.89
CA HIS A 435 -13.60 5.87 16.88
C HIS A 435 -14.14 4.48 16.52
N GLU A 436 -15.23 4.05 17.17
CA GLU A 436 -15.81 2.71 16.99
C GLU A 436 -16.14 2.37 15.53
N SER A 437 -16.54 3.35 14.71
CA SER A 437 -16.86 3.11 13.30
C SER A 437 -15.67 2.61 12.48
N TYR A 438 -14.42 2.85 12.90
CA TYR A 438 -13.20 2.37 12.25
C TYR A 438 -12.63 1.08 12.86
N LYS A 439 -13.17 0.64 13.99
CA LYS A 439 -12.87 -0.64 14.65
C LYS A 439 -13.87 -1.74 14.30
N ASN A 440 -15.01 -1.37 13.76
CA ASN A 440 -16.17 -2.25 13.61
C ASN A 440 -16.42 -2.61 12.14
N TYR A 441 -15.81 -3.72 11.70
CA TYR A 441 -16.00 -4.25 10.34
C TYR A 441 -16.01 -5.77 10.35
N ASP A 442 -17.05 -6.34 9.76
CA ASP A 442 -17.19 -7.76 9.42
C ASP A 442 -17.62 -7.86 7.95
N PRO A 443 -16.81 -8.44 7.04
CA PRO A 443 -17.15 -8.54 5.62
C PRO A 443 -18.37 -9.43 5.35
N LYS A 444 -18.77 -10.25 6.31
CA LYS A 444 -19.91 -11.17 6.18
C LYS A 444 -21.24 -10.57 6.65
N LYS A 445 -21.20 -9.41 7.30
CA LYS A 445 -22.40 -8.82 7.90
C LYS A 445 -22.40 -7.31 7.80
N TYR A 446 -23.34 -6.76 7.00
CA TYR A 446 -23.54 -5.32 6.93
C TYR A 446 -23.79 -4.70 8.29
N ASN A 447 -23.09 -3.63 8.60
CA ASN A 447 -23.24 -2.84 9.80
C ASN A 447 -23.25 -1.33 9.47
N PRO A 448 -24.39 -0.63 9.65
CA PRO A 448 -24.50 0.79 9.33
C PRO A 448 -23.62 1.70 10.23
N ALA A 449 -23.15 1.19 11.37
CA ALA A 449 -22.24 1.90 12.27
C ALA A 449 -20.76 1.76 11.86
N SER A 450 -20.43 0.99 10.81
CA SER A 450 -19.09 0.84 10.26
C SER A 450 -18.83 1.88 9.17
N ALA A 451 -17.79 2.66 9.32
CA ALA A 451 -17.35 3.61 8.28
C ALA A 451 -16.98 2.86 6.98
N ARG A 452 -16.32 1.70 7.09
CA ARG A 452 -15.98 0.84 5.95
C ARG A 452 -17.24 0.44 5.17
N TRP A 453 -18.28 -0.03 5.85
CA TRP A 453 -19.56 -0.40 5.21
C TRP A 453 -20.31 0.80 4.64
N ALA A 454 -20.25 1.97 5.31
CA ALA A 454 -20.90 3.18 4.79
C ALA A 454 -20.28 3.63 3.47
N ILE A 455 -18.95 3.55 3.35
CA ILE A 455 -18.21 3.89 2.13
C ILE A 455 -18.46 2.86 1.03
N ASP A 456 -18.32 1.56 1.34
CA ASP A 456 -18.55 0.46 0.40
C ASP A 456 -19.97 0.49 -0.20
N PHE A 457 -20.97 0.77 0.64
CA PHE A 457 -22.35 0.88 0.17
C PHE A 457 -22.54 2.03 -0.82
N VAL A 458 -21.93 3.19 -0.57
CA VAL A 458 -21.91 4.31 -1.51
C VAL A 458 -21.18 3.94 -2.79
N ASP A 459 -19.99 3.32 -2.70
CA ASP A 459 -19.22 2.89 -3.88
C ASP A 459 -20.06 1.97 -4.77
N ASN A 460 -20.79 1.03 -4.17
CA ASN A 460 -21.68 0.12 -4.91
C ASN A 460 -22.89 0.84 -5.52
N LEU A 461 -23.46 1.85 -4.87
CA LEU A 461 -24.59 2.64 -5.44
C LEU A 461 -24.16 3.44 -6.66
N LEU A 462 -22.88 3.85 -6.78
CA LEU A 462 -22.39 4.56 -7.97
C LEU A 462 -22.60 3.76 -9.26
N TYR A 463 -22.58 2.42 -9.20
CA TYR A 463 -22.74 1.56 -10.37
C TYR A 463 -24.16 1.60 -10.98
N LEU A 464 -25.15 2.10 -10.26
CA LEU A 464 -26.49 2.27 -10.81
C LEU A 464 -26.50 3.27 -11.99
N ARG A 465 -25.67 4.32 -11.91
CA ARG A 465 -25.51 5.33 -12.93
C ARG A 465 -24.19 6.10 -12.73
N TRP A 466 -23.07 5.44 -12.95
CA TRP A 466 -21.73 5.91 -12.57
C TRP A 466 -21.43 7.34 -12.99
N GLN A 467 -21.69 7.69 -14.27
CA GLN A 467 -21.32 8.98 -14.84
C GLN A 467 -22.00 10.19 -14.15
N ASP A 468 -23.15 9.97 -13.56
CA ASP A 468 -23.90 11.00 -12.82
C ASP A 468 -23.68 10.86 -11.31
N ALA A 469 -23.82 9.66 -10.77
CA ALA A 469 -23.70 9.40 -9.34
C ALA A 469 -22.33 9.75 -8.74
N VAL A 470 -21.25 9.59 -9.53
CA VAL A 470 -19.91 9.98 -9.08
C VAL A 470 -19.76 11.49 -8.93
N LYS A 471 -20.47 12.29 -9.75
CA LYS A 471 -20.48 13.76 -9.61
C LYS A 471 -21.20 14.16 -8.33
N ASP A 472 -22.39 13.58 -8.11
CA ASP A 472 -23.15 13.82 -6.87
C ASP A 472 -22.30 13.46 -5.63
N MET A 473 -21.65 12.31 -5.62
CA MET A 473 -20.78 11.92 -4.51
C MET A 473 -19.63 12.91 -4.30
N ARG A 474 -18.96 13.36 -5.37
CA ARG A 474 -17.85 14.31 -5.30
C ARG A 474 -18.28 15.70 -4.78
N GLU A 475 -19.51 16.16 -5.09
CA GLU A 475 -20.06 17.43 -4.56
C GLU A 475 -20.08 17.47 -3.03
N TYR A 476 -20.19 16.31 -2.37
CA TYR A 476 -20.14 16.19 -0.92
C TYR A 476 -18.73 15.85 -0.40
N ARG A 477 -18.06 14.84 -1.00
CA ARG A 477 -16.79 14.33 -0.54
C ARG A 477 -15.65 15.34 -0.70
N ASP A 478 -15.57 16.08 -1.84
CA ASP A 478 -14.43 16.96 -2.12
C ASP A 478 -14.36 18.18 -1.20
N PRO A 479 -15.47 18.92 -0.93
CA PRO A 479 -15.46 19.97 0.09
C PRO A 479 -15.15 19.45 1.49
N PHE A 480 -15.62 18.25 1.84
CA PHE A 480 -15.30 17.61 3.11
C PHE A 480 -13.80 17.32 3.24
N GLN A 481 -13.18 16.77 2.19
CA GLN A 481 -11.73 16.54 2.15
C GLN A 481 -10.96 17.85 2.33
N GLN A 482 -11.38 18.94 1.69
CA GLN A 482 -10.75 20.25 1.85
C GLN A 482 -10.87 20.75 3.29
N LYS A 483 -12.04 20.62 3.90
CA LYS A 483 -12.26 20.99 5.31
C LYS A 483 -11.32 20.23 6.26
N LEU A 484 -11.01 18.96 5.97
CA LEU A 484 -10.05 18.19 6.78
C LEU A 484 -8.63 18.78 6.72
N PHE A 485 -8.21 19.30 5.54
CA PHE A 485 -6.92 20.00 5.41
C PHE A 485 -6.91 21.34 6.16
N ASP A 486 -7.99 22.12 6.02
CA ASP A 486 -8.11 23.42 6.70
C ASP A 486 -8.09 23.25 8.23
N ASN A 487 -8.85 22.28 8.73
CA ASN A 487 -8.89 21.95 10.15
C ASN A 487 -7.53 21.45 10.68
N LEU A 488 -6.73 20.77 9.85
CA LEU A 488 -5.41 20.28 10.26
C LEU A 488 -4.52 21.46 10.73
N ILE A 489 -4.51 22.57 9.96
CA ILE A 489 -3.70 23.74 10.26
C ILE A 489 -4.13 24.38 11.61
N GLU A 490 -5.42 24.50 11.83
CA GLU A 490 -5.97 25.05 13.08
C GLU A 490 -5.69 24.14 14.28
N ASN A 491 -5.88 22.83 14.08
CA ASN A 491 -5.63 21.82 15.11
C ASN A 491 -4.15 21.75 15.50
N ASP A 492 -3.23 21.84 14.54
CA ASP A 492 -1.78 21.88 14.79
C ASP A 492 -1.40 23.04 15.69
N LYS A 493 -1.92 24.23 15.41
CA LYS A 493 -1.69 25.42 16.21
C LYS A 493 -2.20 25.24 17.63
N LYS A 494 -3.45 24.79 17.78
CA LYS A 494 -4.07 24.58 19.08
C LYS A 494 -3.39 23.48 19.88
N ALA A 495 -3.07 22.37 19.24
CA ALA A 495 -2.36 21.26 19.86
C ALA A 495 -0.95 21.67 20.34
N SER A 496 -0.23 22.49 19.54
CA SER A 496 1.09 23.01 19.91
C SER A 496 1.04 23.93 21.14
N GLU A 497 0.02 24.77 21.24
CA GLU A 497 -0.21 25.61 22.42
C GLU A 497 -0.51 24.75 23.67
N LEU A 498 -1.33 23.72 23.51
CA LEU A 498 -1.66 22.78 24.58
C LEU A 498 -0.44 21.95 24.99
N TYR A 499 0.36 21.50 24.03
CA TYR A 499 1.53 20.64 24.26
C TYR A 499 2.58 21.35 25.15
N LYS A 500 2.81 22.65 24.92
CA LYS A 500 3.69 23.47 25.75
C LYS A 500 3.27 23.50 27.23
N LYS A 501 1.96 23.40 27.51
CA LYS A 501 1.40 23.42 28.85
C LYS A 501 1.24 22.02 29.45
N SER A 502 0.83 21.06 28.63
CA SER A 502 0.59 19.67 29.04
C SER A 502 0.52 18.77 27.81
N PRO A 503 1.54 17.94 27.54
CA PRO A 503 1.49 16.94 26.47
C PRO A 503 0.25 16.04 26.53
N LYS A 504 -0.19 15.69 27.76
CA LYS A 504 -1.39 14.86 27.96
C LYS A 504 -2.66 15.56 27.43
N LYS A 505 -2.84 16.88 27.71
CA LYS A 505 -4.00 17.63 27.20
C LYS A 505 -3.94 17.80 25.68
N ALA A 506 -2.75 17.94 25.10
CA ALA A 506 -2.61 17.96 23.64
C ALA A 506 -3.04 16.62 23.02
N LYS A 507 -2.58 15.49 23.56
CA LYS A 507 -2.99 14.15 23.09
C LYS A 507 -4.51 13.92 23.22
N GLN A 508 -5.14 14.40 24.30
CA GLN A 508 -6.60 14.35 24.45
C GLN A 508 -7.31 15.14 23.36
N PHE A 509 -6.90 16.39 23.14
CA PHE A 509 -7.46 17.23 22.09
C PHE A 509 -7.30 16.61 20.69
N LEU A 510 -6.12 16.05 20.38
CA LEU A 510 -5.87 15.37 19.09
C LEU A 510 -6.76 14.13 18.93
N THR A 511 -6.98 13.37 20.01
CA THR A 511 -7.87 12.21 20.01
C THR A 511 -9.32 12.62 19.74
N GLU A 512 -9.80 13.70 20.40
CA GLU A 512 -11.13 14.25 20.17
C GLU A 512 -11.31 14.66 18.71
N LYS A 513 -10.34 15.42 18.14
CA LYS A 513 -10.41 15.88 16.74
C LYS A 513 -10.33 14.73 15.71
N THR A 514 -9.51 13.72 15.97
CA THR A 514 -9.47 12.51 15.15
C THR A 514 -10.83 11.81 15.15
N ASN A 515 -11.43 11.61 16.32
CA ASN A 515 -12.71 10.90 16.46
C ASN A 515 -13.89 11.71 15.91
N GLU A 516 -13.89 13.05 16.05
CA GLU A 516 -14.86 13.93 15.40
C GLU A 516 -14.80 13.80 13.86
N ASN A 517 -13.60 13.77 13.28
CA ASN A 517 -13.43 13.58 11.84
C ASN A 517 -13.96 12.20 11.40
N MET A 518 -13.68 11.14 12.15
CA MET A 518 -14.14 9.78 11.85
C MET A 518 -15.67 9.66 11.92
N GLN A 519 -16.31 10.25 12.94
CA GLN A 519 -17.77 10.31 13.02
C GLN A 519 -18.35 11.08 11.83
N SER A 520 -17.74 12.22 11.47
CA SER A 520 -18.20 13.05 10.35
C SER A 520 -18.14 12.31 9.01
N VAL A 521 -17.22 11.36 8.82
CA VAL A 521 -17.20 10.48 7.62
C VAL A 521 -18.43 9.59 7.60
N LEU A 522 -18.77 8.96 8.74
CA LEU A 522 -19.94 8.09 8.83
C LEU A 522 -21.24 8.86 8.52
N ASP A 523 -21.35 10.07 9.06
CA ASP A 523 -22.50 10.95 8.85
C ASP A 523 -22.59 11.38 7.37
N LEU A 524 -21.47 11.82 6.78
CA LEU A 524 -21.38 12.22 5.39
C LEU A 524 -21.78 11.10 4.42
N PHE A 525 -21.25 9.89 4.62
CA PHE A 525 -21.55 8.77 3.74
C PHE A 525 -22.96 8.23 3.94
N THR A 526 -23.56 8.41 5.12
CA THR A 526 -24.98 8.19 5.33
C THR A 526 -25.84 9.16 4.54
N GLU A 527 -25.46 10.45 4.48
CA GLU A 527 -26.13 11.47 3.67
C GLU A 527 -25.99 11.18 2.18
N ILE A 528 -24.75 10.95 1.67
CA ILE A 528 -24.50 10.60 0.26
C ILE A 528 -25.34 9.38 -0.14
N ARG A 529 -25.34 8.33 0.67
CA ARG A 529 -26.17 7.14 0.44
C ARG A 529 -27.64 7.50 0.22
N ASN A 530 -28.22 8.33 1.10
CA ASN A 530 -29.62 8.73 1.02
C ASN A 530 -29.90 9.53 -0.27
N VAL A 531 -28.99 10.41 -0.68
CA VAL A 531 -29.09 11.15 -1.94
C VAL A 531 -29.08 10.18 -3.13
N LEU A 532 -28.11 9.26 -3.18
CA LEU A 532 -27.99 8.31 -4.30
C LEU A 532 -29.17 7.33 -4.37
N ILE A 533 -29.68 6.85 -3.23
CA ILE A 533 -30.89 6.03 -3.19
C ILE A 533 -32.07 6.81 -3.77
N THR A 534 -32.27 8.04 -3.34
CA THR A 534 -33.39 8.87 -3.82
C THR A 534 -33.32 9.13 -5.31
N LYS A 535 -32.11 9.40 -5.84
CA LYS A 535 -31.92 9.74 -7.26
C LYS A 535 -31.93 8.52 -8.19
N TYR A 536 -31.39 7.38 -7.78
CA TYR A 536 -31.00 6.33 -8.74
C TYR A 536 -31.68 4.97 -8.54
N THR A 537 -32.28 4.65 -7.39
CA THR A 537 -32.83 3.29 -7.14
C THR A 537 -34.16 3.01 -7.83
N ASN A 538 -34.83 4.01 -8.38
CA ASN A 538 -36.06 3.84 -9.16
C ASN A 538 -35.83 3.69 -10.66
N ASN A 539 -34.60 3.48 -11.10
CA ASN A 539 -34.17 3.48 -12.50
C ASN A 539 -34.52 4.75 -13.32
N LYS A 540 -34.84 5.83 -12.63
CA LYS A 540 -35.07 7.14 -13.24
C LYS A 540 -33.91 8.04 -12.84
N GLN A 541 -33.49 8.90 -13.75
CA GLN A 541 -32.71 10.05 -13.38
C GLN A 541 -33.55 10.88 -12.41
N GLY A 542 -33.01 11.21 -11.25
CA GLY A 542 -33.75 12.01 -10.30
C GLY A 542 -34.35 13.24 -10.96
N SER A 543 -35.61 13.47 -10.71
CA SER A 543 -36.33 14.66 -11.15
C SER A 543 -35.86 15.88 -10.38
#